data_079b7c338a46432d5df31fd60e200aa9
#
_entry.id   079b7c338a46432d5df31fd60e200aa9
#
_cell.length_a   1.000
_cell.length_b   1.000
_cell.length_c   1.000
_cell.angle_alpha   90.00
_cell.angle_beta   90.00
_cell.angle_gamma   90.00
#
_symmetry.space_group_name_H-M   'P 1'
#
loop_
_entity.id
_entity.type
_entity.pdbx_description
1 polymer ?
#
loop_
_entity_poly.entity_id
_entity_poly.type
_entity_poly.pdbx_seq_one_letter_code
_entity_poly.pdbx_strand_id
1 'polypeptide(L)'
;GMLDKENFGEIDMSCHGLTELPVAERAGIVFGGITPGMAFDVDEFLCGYGEMLEHLDLANCTFVGRQDLEGPNWKLAYDGYLDFYHLPILHKDTFGPTYNNKTINDAWGPHQRNVQPDQRYLAMAEQPEDEWQTIKMVTGVWTIFPHISIASFDAGGKLFMISQLFPGATPGTSITTQNFLAVGDHPDDERMVTIEKQMDFLMHVVRDEDYFTGLRIQQAVQTGAKSEFVFGRNEGPCQRFHTWVEALVQADTPADTSALFRAAEEFH
;
A
#
# COMPACT_ATOMS: atom_id res chain seq x y z
N GLY A 1 7.79 -13.09 -33.01
CA GLY A 1 7.98 -13.57 -34.38
C GLY A 1 8.93 -14.75 -34.44
N MET A 2 8.82 -15.53 -35.48
CA MET A 2 9.68 -16.71 -35.70
C MET A 2 10.57 -16.41 -36.91
N LEU A 3 11.90 -16.45 -36.69
CA LEU A 3 12.91 -16.33 -37.75
C LEU A 3 13.09 -17.70 -38.40
N ASP A 4 13.30 -17.73 -39.73
CA ASP A 4 13.47 -18.96 -40.54
C ASP A 4 12.39 -20.01 -40.25
N LYS A 5 11.13 -19.57 -40.38
CA LYS A 5 9.91 -20.33 -40.05
C LYS A 5 9.86 -21.72 -40.70
N GLU A 6 10.42 -21.86 -41.91
CA GLU A 6 10.52 -23.11 -42.68
C GLU A 6 11.38 -24.17 -41.98
N ASN A 7 12.30 -23.76 -41.15
CA ASN A 7 13.20 -24.68 -40.41
C ASN A 7 12.55 -25.28 -39.14
N PHE A 8 11.38 -24.76 -38.74
CA PHE A 8 10.65 -25.26 -37.55
C PHE A 8 9.62 -26.35 -37.90
N GLY A 9 9.37 -26.62 -39.19
CA GLY A 9 8.31 -27.52 -39.63
C GLY A 9 6.90 -26.94 -39.48
N GLU A 10 5.88 -27.79 -39.46
CA GLU A 10 4.49 -27.38 -39.32
C GLU A 10 4.19 -27.11 -37.81
N ILE A 11 4.14 -25.84 -37.47
CA ILE A 11 3.76 -25.39 -36.12
C ILE A 11 2.45 -24.61 -36.21
N ASP A 12 1.45 -25.05 -35.45
CA ASP A 12 0.21 -24.27 -35.28
C ASP A 12 0.48 -23.07 -34.34
N MET A 13 0.70 -21.92 -34.94
CA MET A 13 0.99 -20.68 -34.22
C MET A 13 -0.18 -20.20 -33.32
N SER A 14 -1.40 -20.70 -33.57
CA SER A 14 -2.54 -20.34 -32.70
C SER A 14 -2.43 -20.93 -31.30
N CYS A 15 -1.66 -22.05 -31.17
CA CYS A 15 -1.44 -22.73 -29.91
C CYS A 15 -0.18 -22.22 -29.13
N HIS A 16 0.59 -21.31 -29.74
CA HIS A 16 1.88 -20.86 -29.21
C HIS A 16 1.93 -19.33 -28.96
N GLY A 17 0.78 -18.71 -28.74
CA GLY A 17 0.66 -17.31 -28.34
C GLY A 17 1.00 -17.09 -26.84
N LEU A 18 1.08 -15.83 -26.43
CA LEU A 18 1.10 -15.49 -25.02
C LEU A 18 -0.26 -15.80 -24.38
N THR A 19 -0.24 -16.23 -23.15
CA THR A 19 -1.47 -16.40 -22.35
C THR A 19 -2.00 -15.03 -21.95
N GLU A 20 -3.26 -14.78 -22.29
CA GLU A 20 -3.95 -13.54 -21.93
C GLU A 20 -4.36 -13.57 -20.46
N LEU A 21 -4.07 -12.48 -19.73
CA LEU A 21 -4.48 -12.29 -18.35
C LEU A 21 -5.47 -11.13 -18.25
N PRO A 22 -6.48 -11.20 -17.36
CA PRO A 22 -7.43 -10.11 -17.20
C PRO A 22 -6.73 -8.89 -16.59
N VAL A 23 -7.02 -7.72 -17.15
CA VAL A 23 -6.47 -6.43 -16.72
C VAL A 23 -7.59 -5.41 -16.68
N ALA A 24 -7.60 -4.56 -15.67
CA ALA A 24 -8.46 -3.40 -15.55
C ALA A 24 -7.68 -2.20 -15.05
N GLU A 25 -8.10 -1.00 -15.42
CA GLU A 25 -7.54 0.25 -14.90
C GLU A 25 -8.60 0.96 -14.06
N ARG A 26 -8.21 1.46 -12.89
CA ARG A 26 -9.07 2.29 -12.03
C ARG A 26 -8.22 3.30 -11.27
N ALA A 27 -8.61 4.56 -11.32
CA ALA A 27 -7.95 5.66 -10.61
C ALA A 27 -6.44 5.83 -10.94
N GLY A 28 -6.03 5.53 -12.19
CA GLY A 28 -4.62 5.60 -12.62
C GLY A 28 -3.78 4.39 -12.19
N ILE A 29 -4.39 3.35 -11.62
CA ILE A 29 -3.74 2.11 -11.20
C ILE A 29 -4.18 0.98 -12.13
N VAL A 30 -3.21 0.20 -12.60
CA VAL A 30 -3.48 -1.01 -13.41
C VAL A 30 -3.53 -2.22 -12.49
N PHE A 31 -4.66 -2.91 -12.49
CA PHE A 31 -4.89 -4.14 -11.76
C PHE A 31 -4.83 -5.33 -12.71
N GLY A 32 -4.16 -6.40 -12.32
CA GLY A 32 -4.03 -7.61 -13.14
C GLY A 32 -4.37 -8.87 -12.35
N GLY A 33 -5.19 -9.73 -12.94
CA GLY A 33 -5.42 -11.08 -12.44
C GLY A 33 -4.33 -12.04 -12.95
N ILE A 34 -3.79 -12.88 -12.08
CA ILE A 34 -2.71 -13.83 -12.45
C ILE A 34 -3.23 -15.18 -12.94
N THR A 35 -4.55 -15.41 -12.89
CA THR A 35 -5.18 -16.64 -13.35
C THR A 35 -5.78 -16.43 -14.73
N PRO A 36 -5.31 -17.16 -15.77
CA PRO A 36 -5.87 -17.06 -17.11
C PRO A 36 -7.38 -17.35 -17.13
N GLY A 37 -8.13 -16.50 -17.85
CA GLY A 37 -9.57 -16.69 -18.04
C GLY A 37 -10.44 -16.45 -16.80
N MET A 38 -9.87 -16.00 -15.69
CA MET A 38 -10.70 -15.57 -14.55
C MET A 38 -11.52 -14.34 -14.91
N ALA A 39 -12.76 -14.28 -14.42
CA ALA A 39 -13.50 -13.04 -14.41
C ALA A 39 -12.86 -12.11 -13.36
N PHE A 40 -12.60 -10.87 -13.74
CA PHE A 40 -12.04 -9.87 -12.83
C PHE A 40 -12.82 -8.56 -12.99
N ASP A 41 -13.56 -8.21 -11.96
CA ASP A 41 -14.26 -6.94 -11.83
C ASP A 41 -13.51 -6.10 -10.80
N VAL A 42 -12.90 -5.02 -11.25
CA VAL A 42 -12.08 -4.14 -10.40
C VAL A 42 -12.94 -3.34 -9.42
N ASP A 43 -14.16 -2.97 -9.78
CA ASP A 43 -15.05 -2.23 -8.91
C ASP A 43 -15.60 -3.13 -7.80
N GLU A 44 -15.96 -4.41 -8.10
CA GLU A 44 -16.26 -5.42 -7.09
C GLU A 44 -15.08 -5.62 -6.14
N PHE A 45 -13.86 -5.78 -6.68
CA PHE A 45 -12.65 -5.93 -5.85
C PHE A 45 -12.43 -4.73 -4.92
N LEU A 46 -12.64 -3.51 -5.41
CA LEU A 46 -12.40 -2.28 -4.65
C LEU A 46 -13.52 -1.95 -3.65
N CYS A 47 -14.68 -2.59 -3.68
CA CYS A 47 -15.79 -2.37 -2.72
C CYS A 47 -16.16 -0.88 -2.57
N GLY A 48 -16.23 -0.12 -3.69
CA GLY A 48 -16.49 1.32 -3.68
C GLY A 48 -15.26 2.20 -3.39
N TYR A 49 -14.11 1.63 -3.06
CA TYR A 49 -12.88 2.38 -2.75
C TYR A 49 -12.32 3.16 -3.94
N GLY A 50 -12.72 2.80 -5.17
CA GLY A 50 -12.30 3.44 -6.40
C GLY A 50 -12.51 4.96 -6.40
N GLU A 51 -13.65 5.43 -5.92
CA GLU A 51 -13.95 6.87 -5.81
C GLU A 51 -12.98 7.61 -4.86
N MET A 52 -12.59 6.97 -3.75
CA MET A 52 -11.60 7.53 -2.84
C MET A 52 -10.21 7.62 -3.50
N LEU A 53 -9.83 6.60 -4.27
CA LEU A 53 -8.55 6.57 -4.98
C LEU A 53 -8.49 7.62 -6.10
N GLU A 54 -9.61 7.94 -6.76
CA GLU A 54 -9.66 9.00 -7.78
C GLU A 54 -9.24 10.37 -7.25
N HIS A 55 -9.52 10.66 -5.97
CA HIS A 55 -9.08 11.91 -5.35
C HIS A 55 -7.56 12.04 -5.20
N LEU A 56 -6.82 10.95 -5.36
CA LEU A 56 -5.35 11.00 -5.36
C LEU A 56 -4.80 11.50 -6.70
N ASP A 57 -5.60 11.42 -7.78
CA ASP A 57 -5.26 11.90 -9.14
C ASP A 57 -3.94 11.29 -9.67
N LEU A 58 -3.74 9.99 -9.42
CA LEU A 58 -2.50 9.28 -9.78
C LEU A 58 -2.27 9.21 -11.29
N ALA A 59 -3.33 9.29 -12.10
CA ALA A 59 -3.23 9.34 -13.56
C ALA A 59 -2.48 10.58 -14.07
N ASN A 60 -2.49 11.68 -13.30
CA ASN A 60 -1.80 12.93 -13.61
C ASN A 60 -0.46 13.06 -12.88
N CYS A 61 0.12 11.94 -12.45
CA CYS A 61 1.43 11.90 -11.80
C CYS A 61 2.52 11.40 -12.76
N THR A 62 3.73 11.89 -12.55
CA THR A 62 4.94 11.46 -13.25
C THR A 62 5.80 10.60 -12.34
N PHE A 63 6.24 9.43 -12.83
CA PHE A 63 7.18 8.57 -12.12
C PHE A 63 8.56 9.26 -12.02
N VAL A 64 9.10 9.34 -10.80
CA VAL A 64 10.36 10.06 -10.52
C VAL A 64 11.43 9.19 -9.86
N GLY A 65 11.10 8.01 -9.39
CA GLY A 65 12.10 7.12 -8.81
C GLY A 65 11.52 5.86 -8.18
N ARG A 66 12.39 4.91 -7.91
CA ARG A 66 12.07 3.63 -7.27
C ARG A 66 13.20 3.20 -6.35
N GLN A 67 12.84 2.56 -5.25
CA GLN A 67 13.77 1.87 -4.36
C GLN A 67 13.16 0.57 -3.85
N ASP A 68 14.03 -0.43 -3.59
CA ASP A 68 13.62 -1.74 -3.11
C ASP A 68 14.28 -2.00 -1.75
N LEU A 69 13.54 -2.63 -0.82
CA LEU A 69 13.99 -2.97 0.53
C LEU A 69 13.66 -4.44 0.83
N GLU A 70 14.62 -5.13 1.45
CA GLU A 70 14.34 -6.43 2.06
C GLU A 70 13.77 -6.22 3.47
N GLY A 71 12.76 -7.03 3.82
CA GLY A 71 12.05 -6.90 5.09
C GLY A 71 11.68 -8.24 5.74
N PRO A 72 10.98 -8.18 6.90
CA PRO A 72 10.42 -9.36 7.57
C PRO A 72 9.32 -9.99 6.69
N ASN A 73 8.59 -11.01 7.20
CA ASN A 73 7.39 -11.52 6.53
C ASN A 73 6.51 -10.36 6.03
N TRP A 74 6.01 -10.47 4.80
CA TRP A 74 5.28 -9.37 4.14
C TRP A 74 4.05 -8.87 4.93
N LYS A 75 3.35 -9.75 5.66
CA LYS A 75 2.22 -9.34 6.52
C LYS A 75 2.70 -8.54 7.72
N LEU A 76 3.79 -8.97 8.35
CA LEU A 76 4.41 -8.24 9.45
C LEU A 76 4.96 -6.88 8.99
N ALA A 77 5.57 -6.82 7.81
CA ALA A 77 5.99 -5.56 7.20
C ALA A 77 4.78 -4.65 6.90
N TYR A 78 3.67 -5.24 6.43
CA TYR A 78 2.45 -4.49 6.11
C TYR A 78 1.72 -3.95 7.34
N ASP A 79 1.77 -4.66 8.48
CA ASP A 79 1.23 -4.16 9.75
C ASP A 79 1.83 -2.78 10.11
N GLY A 80 3.11 -2.53 9.80
CA GLY A 80 3.76 -1.23 10.00
C GLY A 80 3.13 -0.09 9.20
N TYR A 81 2.48 -0.37 8.06
CA TYR A 81 1.73 0.64 7.28
C TYR A 81 0.29 0.83 7.78
N LEU A 82 -0.21 -0.08 8.60
CA LEU A 82 -1.56 -0.05 9.16
C LEU A 82 -1.60 0.47 10.60
N ASP A 83 -0.55 0.21 11.36
CA ASP A 83 -0.41 0.68 12.74
C ASP A 83 0.20 2.09 12.79
N PHE A 84 -0.62 3.08 13.13
CA PHE A 84 -0.12 4.44 13.36
C PHE A 84 0.20 4.73 14.83
N TYR A 85 -0.08 3.79 15.73
CA TYR A 85 0.24 3.95 17.14
C TYR A 85 1.75 4.05 17.38
N HIS A 86 2.56 3.36 16.56
CA HIS A 86 4.02 3.35 16.70
C HIS A 86 4.68 4.67 16.28
N LEU A 87 4.05 5.50 15.42
CA LEU A 87 4.69 6.67 14.81
C LEU A 87 5.38 7.60 15.83
N PRO A 88 4.74 8.09 16.91
CA PRO A 88 5.40 8.97 17.88
C PRO A 88 6.40 8.25 18.78
N ILE A 89 6.44 6.94 18.77
CA ILE A 89 7.27 6.11 19.66
C ILE A 89 8.51 5.62 18.91
N LEU A 90 8.32 4.93 17.78
CA LEU A 90 9.40 4.36 16.99
C LEU A 90 10.18 5.44 16.24
N HIS A 91 9.47 6.40 15.65
CA HIS A 91 10.04 7.49 14.86
C HIS A 91 10.34 8.76 15.67
N LYS A 92 10.54 8.62 16.98
CA LYS A 92 10.73 9.75 17.92
C LYS A 92 11.90 10.67 17.57
N ASP A 93 12.89 10.14 16.87
CA ASP A 93 14.11 10.86 16.48
C ASP A 93 14.06 11.36 15.02
N THR A 94 12.98 11.06 14.30
CA THR A 94 12.73 11.49 12.93
C THR A 94 11.48 12.38 12.87
N PHE A 95 10.39 11.92 12.29
CA PHE A 95 9.16 12.72 12.13
C PHE A 95 8.11 12.52 13.25
N GLY A 96 8.28 11.50 14.10
CA GLY A 96 7.32 11.12 15.13
C GLY A 96 6.86 12.24 16.07
N PRO A 97 7.72 13.20 16.47
CA PRO A 97 7.30 14.30 17.35
C PRO A 97 6.18 15.18 16.82
N THR A 98 5.92 15.17 15.51
CA THR A 98 4.82 15.94 14.90
C THR A 98 3.49 15.20 14.90
N TYR A 99 3.49 13.91 15.22
CA TYR A 99 2.30 13.07 15.19
C TYR A 99 1.82 12.69 16.60
N ASN A 100 0.53 12.43 16.71
CA ASN A 100 -0.05 11.78 17.88
C ASN A 100 -0.32 10.29 17.55
N ASN A 101 -0.78 9.52 18.53
CA ASN A 101 -1.12 8.10 18.34
C ASN A 101 -2.62 7.86 18.11
N LYS A 102 -3.36 8.87 17.64
CA LYS A 102 -4.79 8.78 17.37
C LYS A 102 -5.02 8.80 15.87
N THR A 103 -5.82 7.88 15.38
CA THR A 103 -6.08 7.68 13.96
C THR A 103 -7.57 7.60 13.69
N ILE A 104 -8.00 8.16 12.59
CA ILE A 104 -9.32 7.92 12.01
C ILE A 104 -9.12 6.87 10.93
N ASN A 105 -9.93 5.81 10.99
CA ASN A 105 -9.84 4.70 10.06
C ASN A 105 -11.15 4.57 9.31
N ASP A 106 -11.07 4.67 7.98
CA ASP A 106 -12.17 4.36 7.08
C ASP A 106 -11.85 3.07 6.34
N ALA A 107 -12.86 2.30 5.97
CA ALA A 107 -12.65 1.03 5.31
C ALA A 107 -13.71 0.76 4.23
N TRP A 108 -13.30 0.10 3.16
CA TRP A 108 -14.09 -0.40 2.03
C TRP A 108 -13.72 -1.87 1.83
N GLY A 109 -14.51 -2.75 2.42
CA GLY A 109 -14.10 -4.16 2.49
C GLY A 109 -12.72 -4.33 3.14
N PRO A 110 -11.74 -4.92 2.43
CA PRO A 110 -10.37 -5.08 2.93
C PRO A 110 -9.49 -3.81 2.77
N HIS A 111 -9.92 -2.84 1.96
CA HIS A 111 -9.16 -1.62 1.69
C HIS A 111 -9.41 -0.58 2.77
N GLN A 112 -8.41 0.24 3.05
CA GLN A 112 -8.50 1.15 4.18
C GLN A 112 -7.83 2.49 3.88
N ARG A 113 -8.32 3.52 4.55
CA ARG A 113 -7.65 4.81 4.68
C ARG A 113 -7.43 5.09 6.16
N ASN A 114 -6.19 5.28 6.54
CA ASN A 114 -5.78 5.64 7.89
C ASN A 114 -5.33 7.09 7.88
N VAL A 115 -5.98 7.92 8.67
CA VAL A 115 -5.72 9.36 8.73
C VAL A 115 -5.29 9.73 10.13
N GLN A 116 -4.16 10.43 10.24
CA GLN A 116 -3.64 10.91 11.51
C GLN A 116 -3.48 12.44 11.44
N PRO A 117 -4.19 13.18 12.30
CA PRO A 117 -4.00 14.62 12.38
C PRO A 117 -2.63 14.95 12.98
N ASP A 118 -1.95 15.90 12.37
CA ASP A 118 -0.70 16.45 12.88
C ASP A 118 -0.96 17.28 14.15
N GLN A 119 -0.15 17.10 15.17
CA GLN A 119 -0.30 17.82 16.44
C GLN A 119 -0.25 19.33 16.29
N ARG A 120 0.46 19.85 15.28
CA ARG A 120 0.55 21.29 15.01
C ARG A 120 -0.80 21.91 14.68
N TYR A 121 -1.78 21.11 14.27
CA TYR A 121 -3.12 21.59 13.92
C TYR A 121 -4.12 21.61 15.08
N LEU A 122 -3.74 21.16 16.27
CA LEU A 122 -4.61 21.27 17.45
C LEU A 122 -4.97 22.75 17.75
N ALA A 123 -4.02 23.66 17.51
CA ALA A 123 -4.27 25.10 17.64
C ALA A 123 -5.26 25.66 16.60
N MET A 124 -5.48 24.99 15.47
CA MET A 124 -6.48 25.41 14.48
C MET A 124 -7.91 25.17 14.95
N ALA A 125 -8.13 24.22 15.87
CA ALA A 125 -9.45 24.00 16.46
C ALA A 125 -9.96 25.20 17.27
N GLU A 126 -9.06 26.11 17.64
CA GLU A 126 -9.38 27.38 18.33
C GLU A 126 -9.70 28.52 17.36
N GLN A 127 -9.50 28.32 16.04
CA GLN A 127 -9.76 29.30 14.98
C GLN A 127 -11.15 29.09 14.37
N PRO A 128 -11.75 30.11 13.74
CA PRO A 128 -12.96 29.95 12.93
C PRO A 128 -12.77 28.88 11.83
N GLU A 129 -13.80 28.07 11.59
CA GLU A 129 -13.76 26.95 10.65
C GLU A 129 -13.42 27.36 9.20
N ASP A 130 -13.82 28.57 8.80
CA ASP A 130 -13.52 29.14 7.48
C ASP A 130 -12.04 29.53 7.27
N GLU A 131 -11.28 29.58 8.36
CA GLU A 131 -9.84 29.83 8.35
C GLU A 131 -9.02 28.52 8.32
N TRP A 132 -9.67 27.34 8.46
CA TRP A 132 -8.97 26.06 8.52
C TRP A 132 -8.34 25.68 7.20
N GLN A 133 -7.02 25.43 7.22
CA GLN A 133 -6.27 24.91 6.07
C GLN A 133 -6.37 23.38 6.05
N THR A 134 -7.55 22.84 5.82
CA THR A 134 -7.85 21.41 5.95
C THR A 134 -6.94 20.49 5.13
N ILE A 135 -6.49 20.94 3.94
CA ILE A 135 -5.58 20.15 3.09
C ILE A 135 -4.22 19.85 3.75
N LYS A 136 -3.81 20.68 4.71
CA LYS A 136 -2.56 20.48 5.48
C LYS A 136 -2.78 19.71 6.76
N MET A 137 -4.04 19.48 7.17
CA MET A 137 -4.36 18.88 8.47
C MET A 137 -4.30 17.37 8.48
N VAL A 138 -4.29 16.75 7.31
CA VAL A 138 -4.53 15.32 7.19
C VAL A 138 -3.35 14.66 6.50
N THR A 139 -2.58 13.92 7.28
CA THR A 139 -1.64 12.94 6.76
C THR A 139 -2.32 11.58 6.76
N GLY A 140 -2.34 10.93 5.60
CA GLY A 140 -3.02 9.66 5.44
C GLY A 140 -2.15 8.63 4.74
N VAL A 141 -2.52 7.38 4.97
CA VAL A 141 -2.07 6.23 4.20
C VAL A 141 -3.30 5.55 3.65
N TRP A 142 -3.32 5.36 2.34
CA TRP A 142 -4.35 4.62 1.61
C TRP A 142 -3.80 3.24 1.30
N THR A 143 -4.51 2.20 1.73
CA THR A 143 -4.06 0.83 1.53
C THR A 143 -4.98 0.08 0.60
N ILE A 144 -4.42 -0.57 -0.41
CA ILE A 144 -5.12 -1.48 -1.30
C ILE A 144 -4.68 -2.89 -0.95
N PHE A 145 -5.61 -3.66 -0.40
CA PHE A 145 -5.36 -5.05 -0.02
C PHE A 145 -4.90 -5.87 -1.24
N PRO A 146 -3.99 -6.83 -1.08
CA PRO A 146 -3.41 -7.26 0.19
C PRO A 146 -2.09 -6.56 0.57
N HIS A 147 -1.47 -5.77 -0.32
CA HIS A 147 -0.04 -5.48 -0.15
C HIS A 147 0.40 -4.10 -0.66
N ILE A 148 -0.54 -3.20 -0.94
CA ILE A 148 -0.21 -1.86 -1.45
C ILE A 148 -0.52 -0.82 -0.39
N SER A 149 0.43 0.09 -0.17
CA SER A 149 0.29 1.28 0.66
C SER A 149 0.65 2.52 -0.14
N ILE A 150 -0.17 3.54 -0.09
CA ILE A 150 0.04 4.83 -0.75
C ILE A 150 0.12 5.89 0.34
N ALA A 151 1.23 6.60 0.41
CA ALA A 151 1.43 7.73 1.31
C ALA A 151 1.80 8.98 0.50
N SER A 152 1.53 10.17 1.04
CA SER A 152 1.87 11.43 0.39
C SER A 152 2.76 12.29 1.27
N PHE A 153 3.70 13.00 0.62
CA PHE A 153 4.69 13.87 1.25
C PHE A 153 4.78 15.20 0.51
N ASP A 154 5.37 16.19 1.16
CA ASP A 154 5.77 17.44 0.52
C ASP A 154 7.27 17.38 0.18
N ALA A 155 7.59 17.46 -1.11
CA ALA A 155 8.95 17.50 -1.64
C ALA A 155 9.05 18.61 -2.71
N GLY A 156 8.86 19.86 -2.28
CA GLY A 156 8.71 21.00 -3.19
C GLY A 156 7.45 20.91 -4.04
N GLY A 157 6.39 20.35 -3.46
CA GLY A 157 5.13 19.96 -4.04
C GLY A 157 4.78 18.51 -3.70
N LYS A 158 3.55 18.09 -4.02
CA LYS A 158 3.03 16.78 -3.62
C LYS A 158 3.81 15.65 -4.30
N LEU A 159 4.25 14.71 -3.48
CA LEU A 159 4.93 13.47 -3.87
C LEU A 159 4.16 12.30 -3.26
N PHE A 160 3.85 11.29 -4.06
CA PHE A 160 3.34 10.02 -3.58
C PHE A 160 4.44 8.97 -3.49
N MET A 161 4.40 8.14 -2.46
CA MET A 161 5.13 6.89 -2.35
C MET A 161 4.13 5.74 -2.40
N ILE A 162 4.25 4.88 -3.40
CA ILE A 162 3.45 3.66 -3.52
C ILE A 162 4.35 2.49 -3.15
N SER A 163 4.11 1.91 -1.98
CA SER A 163 4.81 0.73 -1.49
C SER A 163 4.04 -0.52 -1.85
N GLN A 164 4.73 -1.49 -2.48
CA GLN A 164 4.20 -2.81 -2.80
C GLN A 164 5.03 -3.85 -2.06
N LEU A 165 4.39 -4.65 -1.21
CA LEU A 165 5.05 -5.61 -0.34
C LEU A 165 4.83 -7.03 -0.87
N PHE A 166 5.89 -7.64 -1.40
CA PHE A 166 5.83 -8.98 -1.95
C PHE A 166 6.49 -10.00 -1.01
N PRO A 167 5.99 -11.24 -0.97
CA PRO A 167 6.69 -12.33 -0.31
C PRO A 167 8.12 -12.47 -0.85
N GLY A 168 9.08 -12.68 0.03
CA GLY A 168 10.46 -12.98 -0.33
C GLY A 168 10.70 -14.46 -0.63
N ALA A 169 11.96 -14.86 -0.67
CA ALA A 169 12.36 -16.23 -0.96
C ALA A 169 11.95 -17.25 0.13
N THR A 170 11.68 -16.78 1.33
CA THR A 170 11.21 -17.59 2.46
C THR A 170 10.00 -16.95 3.13
N PRO A 171 9.17 -17.70 3.88
CA PRO A 171 8.05 -17.13 4.60
C PRO A 171 8.41 -16.02 5.60
N GLY A 172 9.65 -15.96 6.04
CA GLY A 172 10.14 -14.94 6.99
C GLY A 172 10.71 -13.70 6.35
N THR A 173 10.64 -13.56 5.02
CA THR A 173 11.21 -12.45 4.26
C THR A 173 10.20 -11.80 3.32
N SER A 174 10.44 -10.56 2.98
CA SER A 174 9.69 -9.81 1.95
C SER A 174 10.61 -8.90 1.15
N ILE A 175 10.10 -8.45 0.01
CA ILE A 175 10.68 -7.36 -0.78
C ILE A 175 9.61 -6.27 -0.87
N THR A 176 9.93 -5.08 -0.42
CA THR A 176 9.09 -3.91 -0.59
C THR A 176 9.66 -3.02 -1.69
N THR A 177 8.86 -2.79 -2.70
CA THR A 177 9.15 -1.83 -3.77
C THR A 177 8.43 -0.53 -3.47
N GLN A 178 9.17 0.56 -3.37
CA GLN A 178 8.63 1.91 -3.21
C GLN A 178 8.78 2.66 -4.52
N ASN A 179 7.66 3.01 -5.16
CA ASN A 179 7.61 3.82 -6.37
C ASN A 179 7.21 5.24 -5.99
N PHE A 180 7.93 6.23 -6.52
CA PHE A 180 7.70 7.63 -6.23
C PHE A 180 7.11 8.34 -7.45
N LEU A 181 6.03 9.08 -7.22
CA LEU A 181 5.25 9.78 -8.23
C LEU A 181 5.09 11.24 -7.83
N ALA A 182 5.54 12.15 -8.66
CA ALA A 182 5.33 13.60 -8.50
C ALA A 182 4.03 14.00 -9.22
N VAL A 183 3.21 14.82 -8.57
CA VAL A 183 2.00 15.35 -9.21
C VAL A 183 2.37 16.33 -10.32
N GLY A 184 1.74 16.17 -11.50
CA GLY A 184 1.93 16.97 -12.68
C GLY A 184 3.08 16.51 -13.57
N ASP A 185 3.62 17.45 -14.36
CA ASP A 185 4.71 17.22 -15.30
C ASP A 185 6.01 16.83 -14.58
N HIS A 186 6.98 16.34 -15.34
CA HIS A 186 8.28 15.95 -14.82
C HIS A 186 8.93 17.14 -14.07
N PRO A 187 9.34 16.94 -12.79
CA PRO A 187 9.98 17.98 -12.00
C PRO A 187 11.26 18.55 -12.65
N ASP A 188 11.54 19.81 -12.41
CA ASP A 188 12.84 20.40 -12.75
C ASP A 188 13.97 19.86 -11.85
N ASP A 189 15.21 20.21 -12.19
CA ASP A 189 16.40 19.69 -11.51
C ASP A 189 16.43 20.08 -10.01
N GLU A 190 15.94 21.26 -9.63
CA GLU A 190 15.91 21.72 -8.24
C GLU A 190 14.92 20.91 -7.41
N ARG A 191 13.73 20.67 -7.95
CA ARG A 191 12.72 19.84 -7.31
C ARG A 191 13.16 18.37 -7.26
N MET A 192 13.84 17.85 -8.31
CA MET A 192 14.39 16.49 -8.30
C MET A 192 15.39 16.27 -7.18
N VAL A 193 16.29 17.22 -6.90
CA VAL A 193 17.20 17.13 -5.74
C VAL A 193 16.44 17.07 -4.41
N THR A 194 15.30 17.77 -4.30
CA THR A 194 14.45 17.72 -3.10
C THR A 194 13.74 16.36 -2.97
N ILE A 195 13.27 15.82 -4.09
CA ILE A 195 12.65 14.48 -4.15
C ILE A 195 13.64 13.39 -3.76
N GLU A 196 14.87 13.42 -4.29
CA GLU A 196 15.91 12.44 -3.96
C GLU A 196 16.24 12.46 -2.46
N LYS A 197 16.36 13.62 -1.85
CA LYS A 197 16.54 13.73 -0.39
C LYS A 197 15.37 13.16 0.40
N GLN A 198 14.14 13.35 -0.08
CA GLN A 198 12.96 12.78 0.54
C GLN A 198 12.94 11.25 0.40
N MET A 199 13.35 10.72 -0.76
CA MET A 199 13.49 9.28 -0.99
C MET A 199 14.54 8.66 -0.04
N ASP A 200 15.71 9.27 0.08
CA ASP A 200 16.77 8.83 0.99
C ASP A 200 16.31 8.84 2.46
N PHE A 201 15.59 9.90 2.86
CA PHE A 201 15.01 10.01 4.20
C PHE A 201 14.00 8.88 4.46
N LEU A 202 13.08 8.62 3.52
CA LEU A 202 12.09 7.55 3.66
C LEU A 202 12.73 6.16 3.65
N MET A 203 13.80 5.95 2.84
CA MET A 203 14.60 4.74 2.87
C MET A 203 15.19 4.51 4.26
N HIS A 204 15.80 5.56 4.85
CA HIS A 204 16.36 5.49 6.20
C HIS A 204 15.29 5.12 7.24
N VAL A 205 14.15 5.81 7.24
CA VAL A 205 13.06 5.56 8.18
C VAL A 205 12.58 4.10 8.09
N VAL A 206 12.19 3.66 6.89
CA VAL A 206 11.62 2.31 6.73
C VAL A 206 12.65 1.22 7.01
N ARG A 207 13.88 1.36 6.50
CA ARG A 207 14.92 0.34 6.69
C ARG A 207 15.45 0.26 8.11
N ASP A 208 15.80 1.42 8.69
CA ASP A 208 16.59 1.49 9.91
C ASP A 208 15.74 1.62 11.18
N GLU A 209 14.46 1.97 11.05
CA GLU A 209 13.51 2.03 12.16
C GLU A 209 12.47 0.92 12.05
N ASP A 210 11.59 0.93 11.02
CA ASP A 210 10.49 -0.04 10.87
C ASP A 210 11.00 -1.46 10.67
N TYR A 211 11.79 -1.67 9.62
CA TYR A 211 12.23 -3.02 9.25
C TYR A 211 13.30 -3.56 10.20
N PHE A 212 14.13 -2.70 10.78
CA PHE A 212 15.03 -3.12 11.85
C PHE A 212 14.25 -3.69 13.04
N THR A 213 13.14 -3.07 13.42
CA THR A 213 12.25 -3.56 14.49
C THR A 213 11.48 -4.80 14.01
N GLY A 214 10.91 -4.76 12.82
CA GLY A 214 10.17 -5.87 12.23
C GLY A 214 11.00 -7.15 12.08
N LEU A 215 12.26 -7.06 11.68
CA LEU A 215 13.17 -8.20 11.58
C LEU A 215 13.46 -8.85 12.95
N ARG A 216 13.52 -8.08 14.03
CA ARG A 216 13.64 -8.60 15.39
C ARG A 216 12.36 -9.31 15.85
N ILE A 217 11.19 -8.75 15.52
CA ILE A 217 9.92 -9.40 15.77
C ILE A 217 9.86 -10.72 14.98
N GLN A 218 10.27 -10.71 13.70
CA GLN A 218 10.33 -11.91 12.87
C GLN A 218 11.21 -13.00 13.48
N GLN A 219 12.39 -12.66 14.01
CA GLN A 219 13.26 -13.61 14.69
C GLN A 219 12.56 -14.21 15.93
N ALA A 220 11.86 -13.38 16.71
CA ALA A 220 11.12 -13.86 17.88
C ALA A 220 9.98 -14.81 17.48
N VAL A 221 9.22 -14.49 16.41
CA VAL A 221 8.15 -15.36 15.86
C VAL A 221 8.70 -16.72 15.43
N GLN A 222 9.84 -16.75 14.76
CA GLN A 222 10.46 -18.00 14.28
C GLN A 222 10.85 -18.94 15.40
N THR A 223 11.03 -18.46 16.63
CA THR A 223 11.30 -19.34 17.79
C THR A 223 10.11 -20.19 18.22
N GLY A 224 8.88 -19.82 17.80
CA GLY A 224 7.63 -20.46 18.25
C GLY A 224 7.31 -20.21 19.73
N ALA A 225 8.00 -19.28 20.40
CA ALA A 225 7.79 -18.98 21.82
C ALA A 225 6.40 -18.35 22.08
N LYS A 226 5.80 -17.74 21.06
CA LYS A 226 4.43 -17.24 21.11
C LYS A 226 3.66 -17.77 19.90
N SER A 227 2.40 -18.14 20.13
CA SER A 227 1.48 -18.68 19.11
C SER A 227 0.58 -17.62 18.51
N GLU A 228 0.57 -16.39 19.07
CA GLU A 228 -0.36 -15.34 18.69
C GLU A 228 0.25 -13.95 18.81
N PHE A 229 -0.28 -13.02 18.01
CA PHE A 229 -0.12 -11.58 18.17
C PHE A 229 -1.33 -10.99 18.87
N VAL A 230 -1.11 -9.93 19.64
CA VAL A 230 -2.19 -9.18 20.29
C VAL A 230 -2.29 -7.81 19.65
N PHE A 231 -3.43 -7.53 19.00
CA PHE A 231 -3.77 -6.22 18.50
C PHE A 231 -4.70 -5.50 19.47
N GLY A 232 -4.37 -4.27 19.83
CA GLY A 232 -5.18 -3.43 20.69
C GLY A 232 -6.44 -2.90 19.97
N ARG A 233 -7.37 -2.33 20.72
CA ARG A 233 -8.59 -1.72 20.16
C ARG A 233 -8.30 -0.52 19.23
N ASN A 234 -7.15 0.11 19.41
CA ASN A 234 -6.66 1.23 18.60
C ASN A 234 -5.95 0.77 17.31
N GLU A 235 -5.77 -0.55 17.12
CA GLU A 235 -5.12 -1.16 15.95
C GLU A 235 -6.14 -1.85 15.04
N GLY A 236 -7.33 -1.23 14.90
CA GLY A 236 -8.42 -1.73 14.06
C GLY A 236 -8.01 -2.07 12.63
N PRO A 237 -7.16 -1.26 11.95
CA PRO A 237 -6.67 -1.57 10.60
C PRO A 237 -5.89 -2.88 10.52
N CYS A 238 -5.03 -3.19 11.49
CA CYS A 238 -4.31 -4.47 11.56
C CYS A 238 -5.28 -5.63 11.79
N GLN A 239 -6.22 -5.48 12.72
CA GLN A 239 -7.26 -6.50 12.97
C GLN A 239 -8.06 -6.80 11.71
N ARG A 240 -8.52 -5.78 10.99
CA ARG A 240 -9.27 -5.92 9.73
C ARG A 240 -8.44 -6.63 8.67
N PHE A 241 -7.20 -6.23 8.49
CA PHE A 241 -6.30 -6.84 7.52
C PHE A 241 -6.16 -8.35 7.75
N HIS A 242 -5.85 -8.77 8.97
CA HIS A 242 -5.68 -10.18 9.29
C HIS A 242 -6.98 -10.98 9.18
N THR A 243 -8.12 -10.39 9.54
CA THR A 243 -9.44 -11.02 9.34
C THR A 243 -9.71 -11.28 7.86
N TRP A 244 -9.41 -10.33 6.99
CA TRP A 244 -9.57 -10.51 5.55
C TRP A 244 -8.59 -11.50 4.96
N VAL A 245 -7.33 -11.49 5.40
CA VAL A 245 -6.34 -12.51 4.99
C VAL A 245 -6.85 -13.91 5.35
N GLU A 246 -7.34 -14.11 6.56
CA GLU A 246 -7.87 -15.41 7.01
C GLU A 246 -9.10 -15.83 6.18
N ALA A 247 -10.06 -14.94 5.98
CA ALA A 247 -11.26 -15.24 5.21
C ALA A 247 -10.94 -15.64 3.76
N LEU A 248 -10.01 -14.90 3.12
CA LEU A 248 -9.62 -15.18 1.73
C LEU A 248 -8.75 -16.44 1.59
N VAL A 249 -7.93 -16.76 2.59
CA VAL A 249 -7.18 -18.04 2.61
C VAL A 249 -8.11 -19.25 2.76
N GLN A 250 -9.27 -19.07 3.41
CA GLN A 250 -10.30 -20.12 3.57
C GLN A 250 -11.28 -20.20 2.39
N ALA A 251 -11.24 -19.23 1.46
CA ALA A 251 -12.09 -19.28 0.26
C ALA A 251 -11.58 -20.36 -0.72
N ASP A 252 -12.40 -21.37 -0.99
CA ASP A 252 -12.00 -22.50 -1.81
C ASP A 252 -12.11 -22.22 -3.31
N THR A 253 -12.96 -21.28 -3.70
CA THR A 253 -13.24 -20.98 -5.11
C THR A 253 -13.23 -19.47 -5.39
N PRO A 254 -13.03 -19.05 -6.67
CA PRO A 254 -13.20 -17.64 -7.05
C PRO A 254 -14.60 -17.08 -6.73
N ALA A 255 -15.64 -17.93 -6.75
CA ALA A 255 -16.99 -17.51 -6.39
C ALA A 255 -17.12 -17.17 -4.89
N ASP A 256 -16.45 -17.93 -4.02
CA ASP A 256 -16.40 -17.63 -2.58
C ASP A 256 -15.66 -16.31 -2.33
N THR A 257 -14.56 -16.09 -3.04
CA THR A 257 -13.81 -14.82 -3.00
C THR A 257 -14.69 -13.64 -3.42
N SER A 258 -15.36 -13.72 -4.57
CA SER A 258 -16.30 -12.68 -5.02
C SER A 258 -17.46 -12.45 -4.05
N ALA A 259 -17.96 -13.52 -3.39
CA ALA A 259 -19.02 -13.39 -2.41
C ALA A 259 -18.58 -12.57 -1.18
N LEU A 260 -17.30 -12.73 -0.73
CA LEU A 260 -16.75 -11.93 0.36
C LEU A 260 -16.68 -10.45 0.01
N PHE A 261 -16.24 -10.10 -1.20
CA PHE A 261 -16.16 -8.71 -1.64
C PHE A 261 -17.56 -8.08 -1.78
N ARG A 262 -18.52 -8.78 -2.41
CA ARG A 262 -19.91 -8.29 -2.53
C ARG A 262 -20.59 -8.10 -1.17
N ALA A 263 -20.40 -9.04 -0.23
CA ALA A 263 -20.93 -8.88 1.12
C ALA A 263 -20.36 -7.66 1.86
N ALA A 264 -19.13 -7.27 1.54
CA ALA A 264 -18.51 -6.10 2.14
C ALA A 264 -19.11 -4.78 1.65
N GLU A 265 -19.61 -4.69 0.41
CA GLU A 265 -20.29 -3.50 -0.11
C GLU A 265 -21.62 -3.21 0.61
N GLU A 266 -22.28 -4.24 1.14
CA GLU A 266 -23.58 -4.08 1.83
C GLU A 266 -23.45 -3.49 3.25
N PHE A 267 -22.23 -3.35 3.78
CA PHE A 267 -21.95 -2.85 5.13
C PHE A 267 -21.40 -1.41 5.17
N HIS A 268 -21.60 -0.65 4.10
CA HIS A 268 -21.22 0.77 4.02
C HIS A 268 -22.41 1.70 4.18
#